data_dcbfd120d79557ce8663be30f7a2b784
#
_entry.id   dcbfd120d79557ce8663be30f7a2b784
#
_cell.length_a   1.000
_cell.length_b   1.000
_cell.length_c   1.000
_cell.angle_alpha   90.00
_cell.angle_beta   90.00
_cell.angle_gamma   90.00
#
_symmetry.space_group_name_H-M   'P 1'
#
loop_
_entity.id
_entity.type
_entity.pdbx_description
1 polymer ?
#
loop_
_entity_poly.entity_id
_entity_poly.type
_entity_poly.pdbx_seq_one_letter_code
_entity_poly.pdbx_strand_id
1 'polypeptide(L)'
;MEHYDERKNDILVIGHHGITKLKQAHVDHTYYFDLPEHDYINVDPLLDIIKKYTNSRIYYQNYISLSQQEIKDVDLSEVVSSKGRVADLSTVSDEMVTEKTHIFEPSSYAVAMYLESSILRLTISQFIYDSRLAQVASRFKAMSAAKERSVANASSLHMEYNRAKRSQVDTRLKESMSGLKKIRAGGTE
;
A
#
# COMPACT_ATOMS: atom_id res chain seq x y z
N MET A 1 2.03 15.13 8.44
CA MET A 1 3.27 15.90 8.67
C MET A 1 3.11 17.00 9.74
N GLU A 2 1.99 17.07 10.40
CA GLU A 2 1.69 18.11 11.43
C GLU A 2 2.55 17.99 12.71
N HIS A 3 3.23 16.89 12.91
CA HIS A 3 4.03 16.64 14.12
C HIS A 3 5.54 16.48 13.87
N TYR A 4 6.01 16.78 12.65
CA TYR A 4 7.43 16.68 12.33
C TYR A 4 8.17 18.00 12.60
N ASP A 5 9.14 17.93 13.48
CA ASP A 5 10.11 19.01 13.74
C ASP A 5 11.50 18.51 13.33
N GLU A 6 12.03 19.02 12.22
CA GLU A 6 13.31 18.63 11.61
C GLU A 6 14.51 18.70 12.57
N ARG A 7 14.40 19.51 13.61
CA ARG A 7 15.48 19.68 14.61
C ARG A 7 15.41 18.70 15.78
N LYS A 8 14.29 17.98 15.93
CA LYS A 8 14.03 17.12 17.10
C LYS A 8 13.70 15.68 16.76
N ASN A 9 13.32 15.41 15.52
CA ASN A 9 12.79 14.11 15.11
C ASN A 9 13.65 13.50 14.02
N ASP A 10 14.05 12.28 14.21
CA ASP A 10 14.67 11.48 13.18
C ASP A 10 13.60 10.73 12.37
N ILE A 11 13.76 10.66 11.07
CA ILE A 11 12.85 9.94 10.18
C ILE A 11 13.50 8.63 9.75
N LEU A 12 12.81 7.53 10.01
CA LEU A 12 13.13 6.22 9.47
C LEU A 12 12.13 5.88 8.38
N VAL A 13 12.63 5.61 7.18
CA VAL A 13 11.82 5.29 6.01
C VAL A 13 11.94 3.82 5.68
N ILE A 14 10.79 3.19 5.46
CA ILE A 14 10.71 1.79 5.03
C ILE A 14 10.21 1.74 3.59
N GLY A 15 11.05 1.20 2.70
CA GLY A 15 10.74 0.97 1.29
C GLY A 15 11.03 2.13 0.35
N HIS A 16 11.31 1.79 -0.90
CA HIS A 16 11.79 2.71 -1.94
C HIS A 16 10.83 3.88 -2.27
N HIS A 17 9.53 3.62 -2.27
CA HIS A 17 8.55 4.66 -2.58
C HIS A 17 8.50 5.79 -1.54
N GLY A 18 8.75 5.45 -0.26
CA GLY A 18 8.84 6.44 0.81
C GLY A 18 9.96 7.46 0.56
N ILE A 19 11.15 6.99 0.21
CA ILE A 19 12.30 7.85 -0.12
C ILE A 19 11.98 8.80 -1.28
N THR A 20 11.41 8.26 -2.36
CA THR A 20 11.08 9.06 -3.53
C THR A 20 10.12 10.20 -3.17
N LYS A 21 9.15 9.92 -2.30
CA LYS A 21 8.20 10.93 -1.81
C LYS A 21 8.84 11.96 -0.89
N LEU A 22 9.72 11.55 0.03
CA LEU A 22 10.44 12.47 0.90
C LEU A 22 11.39 13.39 0.12
N LYS A 23 12.11 12.84 -0.87
CA LYS A 23 12.94 13.64 -1.77
C LYS A 23 12.11 14.67 -2.56
N GLN A 24 10.92 14.31 -3.03
CA GLN A 24 10.00 15.26 -3.68
C GLN A 24 9.50 16.35 -2.73
N ALA A 25 9.37 16.03 -1.44
CA ALA A 25 8.94 16.97 -0.41
C ALA A 25 10.10 17.78 0.21
N HIS A 26 11.35 17.58 -0.27
CA HIS A 26 12.57 18.17 0.29
C HIS A 26 12.74 17.94 1.79
N VAL A 27 12.34 16.76 2.26
CA VAL A 27 12.51 16.33 3.67
C VAL A 27 13.59 15.25 3.73
N ASP A 28 14.59 15.47 4.56
CA ASP A 28 15.67 14.51 4.77
C ASP A 28 15.20 13.37 5.68
N HIS A 29 15.78 12.20 5.48
CA HIS A 29 15.57 11.02 6.32
C HIS A 29 16.88 10.61 6.97
N THR A 30 16.81 10.18 8.25
CA THR A 30 17.98 9.77 9.02
C THR A 30 18.34 8.31 8.74
N TYR A 31 17.32 7.46 8.59
CA TYR A 31 17.51 6.02 8.38
C TYR A 31 16.65 5.52 7.22
N TYR A 32 17.21 4.54 6.51
CA TYR A 32 16.50 3.84 5.44
C TYR A 32 16.55 2.33 5.65
N PHE A 33 15.41 1.69 5.47
CA PHE A 33 15.28 0.25 5.50
C PHE A 33 14.60 -0.25 4.22
N ASP A 34 15.29 -1.12 3.49
CA ASP A 34 14.72 -1.73 2.30
C ASP A 34 13.97 -3.02 2.65
N LEU A 35 12.84 -3.23 1.98
CA LEU A 35 12.01 -4.41 2.19
C LEU A 35 12.22 -5.37 1.03
N PRO A 36 12.64 -6.60 1.28
CA PRO A 36 12.69 -7.63 0.26
C PRO A 36 11.28 -7.92 -0.29
N GLU A 37 11.14 -8.09 -1.60
CA GLU A 37 9.83 -8.27 -2.23
C GLU A 37 9.18 -9.61 -1.88
N HIS A 38 9.95 -10.68 -1.71
CA HIS A 38 9.43 -12.06 -1.59
C HIS A 38 9.89 -12.82 -0.35
N ASP A 39 10.83 -12.29 0.44
CA ASP A 39 11.42 -13.00 1.57
C ASP A 39 10.82 -12.57 2.91
N TYR A 40 11.15 -13.37 3.94
CA TYR A 40 10.87 -13.04 5.33
C TYR A 40 11.49 -11.69 5.70
N ILE A 41 10.69 -10.83 6.30
CA ILE A 41 11.14 -9.50 6.72
C ILE A 41 11.86 -9.63 8.04
N ASN A 42 13.19 -9.45 8.02
CA ASN A 42 13.95 -9.33 9.25
C ASN A 42 13.80 -7.92 9.81
N VAL A 43 13.06 -7.80 10.91
CA VAL A 43 12.80 -6.52 11.61
C VAL A 43 13.83 -6.20 12.70
N ASP A 44 14.79 -7.08 12.97
CA ASP A 44 15.77 -6.88 14.05
C ASP A 44 16.61 -5.61 13.89
N PRO A 45 17.13 -5.27 12.69
CA PRO A 45 17.87 -4.02 12.51
C PRO A 45 17.00 -2.77 12.75
N LEU A 46 15.71 -2.89 12.48
CA LEU A 46 14.73 -1.83 12.72
C LEU A 46 14.49 -1.64 14.21
N LEU A 47 14.36 -2.74 14.95
CA LEU A 47 14.22 -2.74 16.40
C LEU A 47 15.40 -2.11 17.10
N ASP A 48 16.62 -2.40 16.64
CA ASP A 48 17.85 -1.83 17.21
C ASP A 48 17.95 -0.32 17.03
N ILE A 49 17.35 0.21 15.97
CA ILE A 49 17.23 1.66 15.79
C ILE A 49 16.14 2.22 16.69
N ILE A 50 14.96 1.63 16.71
CA ILE A 50 13.81 2.11 17.50
C ILE A 50 14.11 2.14 18.99
N LYS A 51 14.82 1.14 19.51
CA LYS A 51 15.22 1.07 20.93
C LYS A 51 16.13 2.21 21.40
N LYS A 52 16.75 2.96 20.49
CA LYS A 52 17.56 4.13 20.82
C LYS A 52 16.71 5.36 21.16
N TYR A 53 15.42 5.35 20.81
CA TYR A 53 14.52 6.48 21.00
C TYR A 53 13.49 6.18 22.09
N THR A 54 13.21 7.18 22.90
CA THR A 54 12.22 7.06 23.99
C THR A 54 10.79 7.00 23.45
N ASN A 55 10.52 7.80 22.42
CA ASN A 55 9.20 7.86 21.78
C ASN A 55 9.34 7.59 20.30
N SER A 56 8.54 6.66 19.77
CA SER A 56 8.52 6.31 18.37
C SER A 56 7.09 6.25 17.86
N ARG A 57 6.81 7.00 16.79
CA ARG A 57 5.52 7.03 16.13
C ARG A 57 5.61 6.42 14.75
N ILE A 58 4.71 5.51 14.43
CA ILE A 58 4.67 4.78 13.15
C ILE A 58 3.48 5.27 12.34
N TYR A 59 3.76 5.67 11.10
CA TYR A 59 2.75 5.98 10.09
C TYR A 59 2.72 4.83 9.09
N TYR A 60 1.58 4.20 8.94
CA TYR A 60 1.42 3.08 8.02
C TYR A 60 0.07 3.09 7.33
N GLN A 61 -0.02 2.40 6.21
CA GLN A 61 -1.27 2.23 5.49
C GLN A 61 -1.97 0.97 6.00
N ASN A 62 -3.09 1.17 6.69
CA ASN A 62 -3.91 0.08 7.21
C ASN A 62 -4.87 -0.44 6.13
N TYR A 63 -4.94 -1.74 5.98
CA TYR A 63 -5.89 -2.40 5.09
C TYR A 63 -7.24 -2.62 5.81
N ILE A 64 -8.32 -2.05 5.27
CA ILE A 64 -9.67 -2.29 5.74
C ILE A 64 -10.41 -3.22 4.78
N SER A 65 -10.36 -2.91 3.48
CA SER A 65 -10.97 -3.69 2.41
C SER A 65 -10.27 -3.44 1.08
N LEU A 66 -10.60 -4.21 0.04
CA LEU A 66 -10.10 -3.95 -1.32
C LEU A 66 -10.42 -2.54 -1.83
N SER A 67 -11.53 -1.96 -1.35
CA SER A 67 -11.98 -0.63 -1.78
C SER A 67 -11.48 0.49 -0.89
N GLN A 68 -11.13 0.19 0.36
CA GLN A 68 -10.84 1.18 1.38
C GLN A 68 -9.55 0.86 2.12
N GLN A 69 -8.63 1.80 2.08
CA GLN A 69 -7.40 1.81 2.88
C GLN A 69 -7.35 3.13 3.64
N GLU A 70 -6.77 3.12 4.80
CA GLU A 70 -6.65 4.27 5.68
C GLU A 70 -5.19 4.45 6.13
N ILE A 71 -4.76 5.70 6.27
CA ILE A 71 -3.46 5.99 6.89
C ILE A 71 -3.69 6.07 8.40
N LYS A 72 -2.96 5.25 9.14
CA LYS A 72 -2.95 5.28 10.61
C LYS A 72 -1.60 5.73 11.12
N ASP A 73 -1.65 6.49 12.20
CA ASP A 73 -0.51 6.79 13.04
C ASP A 73 -0.70 6.11 14.39
N VAL A 74 0.37 5.56 14.90
CA VAL A 74 0.36 4.78 16.13
C VAL A 74 1.60 5.10 16.93
N ASP A 75 1.42 5.42 18.21
CA ASP A 75 2.50 5.51 19.16
C ASP A 75 2.89 4.11 19.65
N LEU A 76 4.17 3.78 19.47
CA LEU A 76 4.67 2.43 19.72
C LEU A 76 4.64 2.08 21.21
N SER A 77 4.88 3.05 22.09
CA SER A 77 4.85 2.87 23.53
C SER A 77 3.43 2.54 24.02
N GLU A 78 2.43 3.19 23.45
CA GLU A 78 1.02 2.95 23.77
C GLU A 78 0.58 1.56 23.33
N VAL A 79 1.01 1.11 22.14
CA VAL A 79 0.67 -0.22 21.63
C VAL A 79 1.30 -1.33 22.45
N VAL A 80 2.56 -1.19 22.83
CA VAL A 80 3.22 -2.17 23.71
C VAL A 80 2.50 -2.24 25.06
N SER A 81 2.16 -1.08 25.62
CA SER A 81 1.45 -1.01 26.91
C SER A 81 0.02 -1.59 26.81
N SER A 82 -0.69 -1.36 25.73
CA SER A 82 -2.05 -1.86 25.53
C SER A 82 -2.08 -3.37 25.26
N LYS A 83 -1.14 -3.87 24.45
CA LYS A 83 -1.02 -5.32 24.18
C LYS A 83 -0.48 -6.10 25.38
N GLY A 84 0.32 -5.45 26.22
CA GLY A 84 0.81 -6.03 27.47
C GLY A 84 -0.23 -6.05 28.60
N ARG A 85 -1.30 -5.26 28.48
CA ARG A 85 -2.45 -5.32 29.38
C ARG A 85 -3.46 -6.30 28.79
N VAL A 86 -3.70 -7.40 29.47
CA VAL A 86 -4.84 -8.27 29.15
C VAL A 86 -6.11 -7.43 29.32
N ALA A 87 -6.80 -7.18 28.23
CA ALA A 87 -7.90 -6.21 28.15
C ALA A 87 -9.09 -6.57 29.04
N ASP A 88 -9.20 -7.83 29.54
CA ASP A 88 -10.24 -8.26 30.44
C ASP A 88 -9.70 -9.24 31.50
N LEU A 89 -9.24 -8.68 32.61
CA LEU A 89 -8.98 -9.45 33.83
C LEU A 89 -10.25 -10.17 34.36
N SER A 90 -11.44 -9.82 33.86
CA SER A 90 -12.72 -10.42 34.27
C SER A 90 -13.00 -11.77 33.62
N THR A 91 -12.30 -12.13 32.57
CA THR A 91 -12.46 -13.42 31.85
C THR A 91 -11.29 -14.38 32.03
N VAL A 92 -10.20 -13.94 32.67
CA VAL A 92 -9.07 -14.83 32.99
C VAL A 92 -9.43 -15.59 34.27
N SER A 93 -10.04 -16.76 34.10
CA SER A 93 -10.20 -17.74 35.14
C SER A 93 -8.85 -18.06 35.81
N ASP A 94 -8.85 -18.23 37.10
CA ASP A 94 -7.95 -18.82 38.13
C ASP A 94 -6.47 -19.20 37.79
N GLU A 95 -6.00 -19.05 36.57
CA GLU A 95 -4.63 -19.38 36.13
C GLU A 95 -3.77 -18.13 35.86
N MET A 96 -3.85 -17.10 36.75
CA MET A 96 -2.87 -16.02 36.66
C MET A 96 -1.48 -16.55 37.02
N VAL A 97 -0.59 -16.51 36.04
CA VAL A 97 0.82 -16.83 36.21
C VAL A 97 1.46 -15.74 37.07
N THR A 98 1.78 -16.05 38.30
CA THR A 98 2.41 -15.14 39.27
C THR A 98 3.74 -15.70 39.76
N GLU A 99 4.61 -14.85 40.28
CA GLU A 99 5.88 -15.28 40.91
C GLU A 99 5.69 -16.23 42.10
N LYS A 100 4.47 -16.30 42.66
CA LYS A 100 4.14 -17.21 43.76
C LYS A 100 3.75 -18.61 43.26
N THR A 101 3.29 -18.70 42.04
CA THR A 101 2.76 -19.96 41.45
C THR A 101 3.69 -20.59 40.45
N HIS A 102 4.63 -19.78 39.89
CA HIS A 102 5.52 -20.23 38.81
C HIS A 102 6.96 -19.75 39.06
N ILE A 103 7.91 -20.56 38.64
CA ILE A 103 9.34 -20.22 38.66
C ILE A 103 9.70 -19.64 37.30
N PHE A 104 10.26 -18.42 37.30
CA PHE A 104 10.71 -17.76 36.09
C PHE A 104 12.23 -17.93 35.95
N GLU A 105 12.66 -18.48 34.83
CA GLU A 105 14.08 -18.61 34.49
C GLU A 105 14.44 -17.73 33.28
N PRO A 106 15.53 -16.95 33.33
CA PRO A 106 16.49 -16.78 34.44
C PRO A 106 15.97 -15.86 35.56
N SER A 107 14.98 -15.00 35.31
CA SER A 107 14.31 -14.13 36.30
C SER A 107 13.00 -13.58 35.69
N SER A 108 12.04 -13.17 36.52
CA SER A 108 10.80 -12.52 36.09
C SER A 108 11.08 -11.26 35.24
N TYR A 109 12.07 -10.47 35.61
CA TYR A 109 12.50 -9.29 34.86
C TYR A 109 13.04 -9.63 33.47
N ALA A 110 13.89 -10.65 33.36
CA ALA A 110 14.45 -11.06 32.07
C ALA A 110 13.38 -11.60 31.12
N VAL A 111 12.41 -12.35 31.66
CA VAL A 111 11.26 -12.85 30.90
C VAL A 111 10.37 -11.70 30.43
N ALA A 112 10.09 -10.71 31.29
CA ALA A 112 9.31 -9.51 30.91
C ALA A 112 9.99 -8.72 29.78
N MET A 113 11.28 -8.47 29.85
CA MET A 113 12.06 -7.80 28.82
C MET A 113 12.07 -8.56 27.49
N TYR A 114 12.15 -9.88 27.56
CA TYR A 114 12.06 -10.73 26.36
C TYR A 114 10.66 -10.65 25.72
N LEU A 115 9.60 -10.72 26.51
CA LEU A 115 8.21 -10.60 26.05
C LEU A 115 7.95 -9.23 25.42
N GLU A 116 8.39 -8.14 26.06
CA GLU A 116 8.29 -6.79 25.52
C GLU A 116 8.95 -6.71 24.13
N SER A 117 10.18 -7.20 24.02
CA SER A 117 10.92 -7.23 22.76
C SER A 117 10.23 -8.05 21.68
N SER A 118 9.61 -9.16 22.08
CA SER A 118 8.87 -10.06 21.18
C SER A 118 7.56 -9.43 20.71
N ILE A 119 6.82 -8.79 21.61
CA ILE A 119 5.59 -8.04 21.27
C ILE A 119 5.91 -6.90 20.29
N LEU A 120 6.98 -6.17 20.55
CA LEU A 120 7.44 -5.09 19.69
C LEU A 120 7.75 -5.60 18.27
N ARG A 121 8.51 -6.71 18.18
CA ARG A 121 8.85 -7.37 16.92
C ARG A 121 7.61 -7.78 16.12
N LEU A 122 6.67 -8.46 16.77
CA LEU A 122 5.42 -8.90 16.16
C LEU A 122 4.59 -7.70 15.68
N THR A 123 4.50 -6.66 16.49
CA THR A 123 3.73 -5.46 16.17
C THR A 123 4.28 -4.73 14.95
N ILE A 124 5.60 -4.53 14.88
CA ILE A 124 6.23 -3.89 13.72
C ILE A 124 6.07 -4.75 12.47
N SER A 125 6.28 -6.07 12.58
CA SER A 125 6.04 -6.99 11.47
C SER A 125 4.61 -6.90 10.96
N GLN A 126 3.63 -6.86 11.86
CA GLN A 126 2.22 -6.70 11.50
C GLN A 126 1.97 -5.40 10.71
N PHE A 127 2.47 -4.25 11.18
CA PHE A 127 2.29 -2.98 10.47
C PHE A 127 2.91 -2.97 9.07
N ILE A 128 4.07 -3.62 8.90
CA ILE A 128 4.71 -3.75 7.60
C ILE A 128 3.86 -4.62 6.67
N TYR A 129 3.34 -5.76 7.14
CA TYR A 129 2.49 -6.64 6.33
C TYR A 129 1.15 -6.00 6.00
N ASP A 130 0.52 -5.29 6.94
CA ASP A 130 -0.71 -4.53 6.69
C ASP A 130 -0.50 -3.46 5.61
N SER A 131 0.61 -2.74 5.69
CA SER A 131 0.97 -1.75 4.68
C SER A 131 1.21 -2.38 3.30
N ARG A 132 1.89 -3.54 3.24
CA ARG A 132 2.07 -4.30 1.99
C ARG A 132 0.74 -4.75 1.40
N LEU A 133 -0.13 -5.31 2.23
CA LEU A 133 -1.46 -5.74 1.81
C LEU A 133 -2.29 -4.58 1.26
N ALA A 134 -2.27 -3.43 1.92
CA ALA A 134 -2.93 -2.22 1.47
C ALA A 134 -2.40 -1.73 0.11
N GLN A 135 -1.07 -1.78 -0.10
CA GLN A 135 -0.46 -1.43 -1.39
C GLN A 135 -0.88 -2.36 -2.52
N VAL A 136 -0.88 -3.68 -2.26
CA VAL A 136 -1.32 -4.69 -3.25
C VAL A 136 -2.80 -4.51 -3.57
N ALA A 137 -3.65 -4.26 -2.59
CA ALA A 137 -5.08 -3.98 -2.79
C ALA A 137 -5.31 -2.73 -3.62
N SER A 138 -4.58 -1.65 -3.35
CA SER A 138 -4.62 -0.41 -4.14
C SER A 138 -4.20 -0.64 -5.59
N ARG A 139 -3.14 -1.41 -5.81
CA ARG A 139 -2.66 -1.80 -7.15
C ARG A 139 -3.71 -2.63 -7.88
N PHE A 140 -4.29 -3.62 -7.22
CA PHE A 140 -5.34 -4.46 -7.80
C PHE A 140 -6.54 -3.62 -8.26
N LYS A 141 -7.03 -2.70 -7.42
CA LYS A 141 -8.12 -1.78 -7.75
C LYS A 141 -7.78 -0.91 -8.96
N ALA A 142 -6.59 -0.33 -9.00
CA ALA A 142 -6.14 0.51 -10.11
C ALA A 142 -6.04 -0.28 -11.42
N MET A 143 -5.51 -1.51 -11.38
CA MET A 143 -5.40 -2.38 -12.55
C MET A 143 -6.76 -2.87 -13.04
N SER A 144 -7.69 -3.18 -12.15
CA SER A 144 -9.07 -3.55 -12.52
C SER A 144 -9.78 -2.40 -13.24
N ALA A 145 -9.70 -1.19 -12.68
CA ALA A 145 -10.27 0.00 -13.34
C ALA A 145 -9.60 0.32 -14.69
N ALA A 146 -8.29 0.12 -14.79
CA ALA A 146 -7.55 0.30 -16.05
C ALA A 146 -8.00 -0.73 -17.11
N LYS A 147 -8.21 -1.98 -16.72
CA LYS A 147 -8.74 -3.04 -17.60
C LYS A 147 -10.12 -2.66 -18.15
N GLU A 148 -11.05 -2.24 -17.30
CA GLU A 148 -12.39 -1.82 -17.71
C GLU A 148 -12.36 -0.66 -18.71
N ARG A 149 -11.54 0.37 -18.43
CA ARG A 149 -11.34 1.51 -19.34
C ARG A 149 -10.74 1.06 -20.67
N SER A 150 -9.77 0.16 -20.64
CA SER A 150 -9.14 -0.36 -21.86
C SER A 150 -10.12 -1.12 -22.75
N VAL A 151 -10.98 -1.96 -22.16
CA VAL A 151 -12.03 -2.67 -22.89
C VAL A 151 -13.05 -1.70 -23.50
N ALA A 152 -13.49 -0.70 -22.74
CA ALA A 152 -14.40 0.33 -23.23
C ALA A 152 -13.78 1.13 -24.40
N ASN A 153 -12.52 1.54 -24.27
CA ASN A 153 -11.80 2.27 -25.32
C ASN A 153 -11.63 1.41 -26.58
N ALA A 154 -11.29 0.11 -26.42
CA ALA A 154 -11.18 -0.81 -27.56
C ALA A 154 -12.50 -0.94 -28.32
N SER A 155 -13.62 -1.04 -27.61
CA SER A 155 -14.97 -1.07 -28.20
C SER A 155 -15.30 0.22 -28.95
N SER A 156 -15.01 1.38 -28.35
CA SER A 156 -15.22 2.68 -29.00
C SER A 156 -14.40 2.82 -30.28
N LEU A 157 -13.10 2.51 -30.21
CA LEU A 157 -12.22 2.55 -31.39
C LEU A 157 -12.66 1.59 -32.49
N HIS A 158 -13.17 0.42 -32.14
CA HIS A 158 -13.69 -0.51 -33.10
C HIS A 158 -14.94 0.04 -33.85
N MET A 159 -15.82 0.72 -33.13
CA MET A 159 -16.97 1.40 -33.73
C MET A 159 -16.55 2.54 -34.66
N GLU A 160 -15.57 3.36 -34.23
CA GLU A 160 -15.00 4.45 -35.03
C GLU A 160 -14.34 3.91 -36.31
N TYR A 161 -13.56 2.86 -36.20
CA TYR A 161 -12.93 2.19 -37.34
C TYR A 161 -13.99 1.71 -38.34
N ASN A 162 -15.02 1.05 -37.86
CA ASN A 162 -16.10 0.56 -38.74
C ASN A 162 -16.86 1.71 -39.41
N ARG A 163 -17.09 2.83 -38.73
CA ARG A 163 -17.68 4.04 -39.30
C ARG A 163 -16.80 4.64 -40.38
N ALA A 164 -15.50 4.79 -40.11
CA ALA A 164 -14.53 5.31 -41.07
C ALA A 164 -14.43 4.42 -42.32
N LYS A 165 -14.39 3.11 -42.12
CA LYS A 165 -14.37 2.13 -43.22
C LYS A 165 -15.61 2.23 -44.09
N ARG A 166 -16.81 2.35 -43.52
CA ARG A 166 -18.06 2.55 -44.27
C ARG A 166 -18.02 3.87 -45.05
N SER A 167 -17.62 4.97 -44.42
CA SER A 167 -17.48 6.28 -45.05
C SER A 167 -16.54 6.23 -46.27
N GLN A 168 -15.43 5.50 -46.17
CA GLN A 168 -14.50 5.31 -47.27
C GLN A 168 -15.11 4.54 -48.43
N VAL A 169 -15.87 3.49 -48.15
CA VAL A 169 -16.60 2.71 -49.16
C VAL A 169 -17.66 3.58 -49.83
N ASP A 170 -18.43 4.34 -49.05
CA ASP A 170 -19.49 5.23 -49.59
C ASP A 170 -18.90 6.32 -50.49
N THR A 171 -17.73 6.88 -50.14
CA THR A 171 -17.02 7.88 -50.96
C THR A 171 -16.61 7.26 -52.28
N ARG A 172 -16.00 6.08 -52.31
CA ARG A 172 -15.63 5.36 -53.55
C ARG A 172 -16.83 5.04 -54.40
N LEU A 173 -17.94 4.64 -53.79
CA LEU A 173 -19.19 4.36 -54.52
C LEU A 173 -19.74 5.62 -55.17
N LYS A 174 -19.77 6.76 -54.45
CA LYS A 174 -20.19 8.06 -54.99
C LYS A 174 -19.31 8.54 -56.15
N GLU A 175 -18.00 8.37 -56.04
CA GLU A 175 -17.06 8.68 -57.09
C GLU A 175 -17.30 7.82 -58.35
N SER A 176 -17.49 6.52 -58.22
CA SER A 176 -17.80 5.60 -59.30
C SER A 176 -19.14 5.95 -59.96
N MET A 177 -20.18 6.24 -59.18
CA MET A 177 -21.48 6.65 -59.71
C MET A 177 -21.42 8.01 -60.44
N SER A 178 -20.63 8.96 -59.93
CA SER A 178 -20.47 10.26 -60.62
C SER A 178 -19.69 10.13 -61.91
N GLY A 179 -18.70 9.24 -61.98
CA GLY A 179 -17.99 8.88 -63.23
C GLY A 179 -18.94 8.26 -64.28
N LEU A 180 -19.76 7.31 -63.87
CA LEU A 180 -20.77 6.70 -64.77
C LEU A 180 -21.81 7.71 -65.28
N LYS A 181 -22.25 8.66 -64.46
CA LYS A 181 -23.17 9.75 -64.88
C LYS A 181 -22.52 10.66 -65.93
N LYS A 182 -21.24 11.01 -65.80
CA LYS A 182 -20.50 11.81 -66.79
C LYS A 182 -20.36 11.11 -68.13
N ILE A 183 -20.06 9.80 -68.16
CA ILE A 183 -19.95 9.00 -69.36
C ILE A 183 -21.31 8.95 -70.08
N ARG A 184 -22.41 8.79 -69.32
CA ARG A 184 -23.76 8.72 -69.88
C ARG A 184 -24.28 10.05 -70.41
N ALA A 185 -23.84 11.16 -69.85
CA ALA A 185 -24.19 12.52 -70.28
C ALA A 185 -23.35 13.00 -71.51
N GLY A 186 -22.13 12.46 -71.71
CA GLY A 186 -21.24 12.80 -72.85
C GLY A 186 -21.44 11.87 -74.08
N GLY A 187 -22.32 10.90 -74.06
CA GLY A 187 -22.60 9.95 -75.16
C GLY A 187 -23.86 10.27 -75.98
N THR A 188 -24.40 11.49 -75.87
CA THR A 188 -25.53 11.97 -76.67
C THR A 188 -25.11 13.16 -77.54
N GLU A 189 -24.14 12.95 -78.39
CA GLU A 189 -23.93 13.74 -79.61
C GLU A 189 -23.94 12.84 -80.86
#